data_d4c758e5b20459407f61200819d58051
#
_entry.id   d4c758e5b20459407f61200819d58051
#
_cell.length_a   1.000
_cell.length_b   1.000
_cell.length_c   1.000
_cell.angle_alpha   90.00
_cell.angle_beta   90.00
_cell.angle_gamma   90.00
#
_symmetry.space_group_name_H-M   'P 1'
#
loop_
_entity.id
_entity.type
_entity.pdbx_description
1 polymer ?
#
loop_
_entity_poly.entity_id
_entity_poly.type
_entity_poly.pdbx_seq_one_letter_code
_entity_poly.pdbx_strand_id
1 'polypeptide(L)'
;GELLIDGTTITCVAASCSGAPGAAGATIVDTNGVIAPGLIDGHNHILFDIFDEDDWTPMQTYTNSGQWPNEVRYDAMVDAKQWLEGQGNSPVELECELDKYGETKALIAGTTSVQASAGSNSCYASVARTIDTSSNGLPDDNMQTATIFPSTSSADGVCANFADGDTTAYVIHVAEGVDLTARNQFETLNTISTVDGCLYDAKTTIIHGTALDPTRLATMGQIGMGLVWSPQSNVFLYGANTDLTKTTDIPTALDEGITVAIAPDWSLGGSQNMLDELRFADLVDNSEWGDILTPRELFEMGTIHAAEVLAVDQYLGSIAVGKRADLAVFLPLEADPYETILAATPRDVTMVFVDGRLLYGDADLAGIAPANAITEDLDVCCRSKFLGIGITGGANKLNQTFSEIETILSDELAAYDAQDFSQWDFWPLTPVVKCP
;
A
#
# COMPACT_ATOMS: atom_id res chain seq x y z
N GLY A 1 -1.62 3.54 28.10
CA GLY A 1 -3.07 3.61 27.89
C GLY A 1 -3.62 2.24 27.53
N GLU A 2 -4.95 2.14 27.49
CA GLU A 2 -5.67 0.92 27.13
C GLU A 2 -6.56 1.21 25.91
N LEU A 3 -6.75 0.18 25.09
CA LEU A 3 -7.65 0.18 23.96
C LEU A 3 -8.52 -1.07 24.04
N LEU A 4 -9.83 -0.94 23.80
CA LEU A 4 -10.76 -2.05 23.73
C LEU A 4 -11.31 -2.20 22.33
N ILE A 5 -11.25 -3.43 21.82
CA ILE A 5 -11.83 -3.83 20.55
C ILE A 5 -13.08 -4.67 20.84
N ASP A 6 -14.17 -4.38 20.13
CA ASP A 6 -15.38 -5.22 20.09
C ASP A 6 -15.78 -5.47 18.63
N GLY A 7 -15.68 -6.72 18.24
CA GLY A 7 -15.83 -7.09 16.82
C GLY A 7 -14.78 -6.39 15.95
N THR A 8 -15.22 -5.59 14.98
CA THR A 8 -14.34 -4.88 14.04
C THR A 8 -13.97 -3.46 14.49
N THR A 9 -14.44 -3.02 15.66
CA THR A 9 -14.46 -1.59 16.01
C THR A 9 -13.73 -1.31 17.32
N ILE A 10 -13.05 -0.18 17.39
CA ILE A 10 -12.48 0.36 18.62
C ILE A 10 -13.60 0.98 19.45
N THR A 11 -13.82 0.47 20.67
CA THR A 11 -14.92 0.92 21.53
C THR A 11 -14.48 1.72 22.75
N CYS A 12 -13.19 1.66 23.10
CA CYS A 12 -12.60 2.49 24.15
C CYS A 12 -11.13 2.81 23.84
N VAL A 13 -10.74 4.05 24.12
CA VAL A 13 -9.32 4.50 24.12
C VAL A 13 -9.16 5.40 25.34
N ALA A 14 -8.45 4.95 26.35
CA ALA A 14 -8.33 5.68 27.62
C ALA A 14 -7.09 5.25 28.44
N ALA A 15 -6.85 5.91 29.56
CA ALA A 15 -5.87 5.45 30.55
C ALA A 15 -6.26 4.07 31.11
N SER A 16 -7.57 3.79 31.25
CA SER A 16 -8.11 2.46 31.52
C SER A 16 -9.48 2.30 30.87
N CYS A 17 -9.71 1.16 30.21
CA CYS A 17 -10.97 0.75 29.61
C CYS A 17 -11.75 -0.25 30.48
N SER A 18 -11.32 -0.56 31.67
CA SER A 18 -11.92 -1.59 32.54
C SER A 18 -13.40 -1.36 32.86
N GLY A 19 -13.90 -0.13 32.79
CA GLY A 19 -15.29 0.25 32.98
C GLY A 19 -16.11 0.37 31.69
N ALA A 20 -15.51 0.16 30.53
CA ALA A 20 -16.19 0.29 29.24
C ALA A 20 -17.15 -0.90 29.00
N PRO A 21 -18.25 -0.68 28.23
CA PRO A 21 -19.09 -1.80 27.79
C PRO A 21 -18.24 -2.84 27.03
N GLY A 22 -18.45 -4.12 27.35
CA GLY A 22 -17.69 -5.22 26.74
C GLY A 22 -16.35 -5.56 27.40
N ALA A 23 -15.80 -4.69 28.28
CA ALA A 23 -14.52 -4.94 28.94
C ALA A 23 -14.56 -6.17 29.89
N ALA A 24 -15.71 -6.45 30.54
CA ALA A 24 -15.86 -7.61 31.34
C ALA A 24 -15.86 -8.89 30.52
N GLY A 25 -14.78 -9.67 30.58
CA GLY A 25 -14.59 -10.89 29.78
C GLY A 25 -13.75 -10.71 28.54
N ALA A 26 -13.27 -9.52 28.23
CA ALA A 26 -12.31 -9.31 27.18
C ALA A 26 -10.97 -9.99 27.50
N THR A 27 -10.32 -10.55 26.48
CA THR A 27 -8.94 -11.02 26.59
C THR A 27 -8.02 -9.79 26.75
N ILE A 28 -7.21 -9.80 27.80
CA ILE A 28 -6.25 -8.72 28.05
C ILE A 28 -4.90 -9.14 27.50
N VAL A 29 -4.32 -8.30 26.66
CA VAL A 29 -2.96 -8.45 26.12
C VAL A 29 -2.13 -7.27 26.59
N ASP A 30 -1.05 -7.55 27.31
CA ASP A 30 -0.05 -6.54 27.66
C ASP A 30 1.00 -6.48 26.53
N THR A 31 0.92 -5.45 25.72
CA THR A 31 1.76 -5.34 24.53
C THR A 31 3.19 -4.96 24.85
N ASN A 32 3.42 -4.23 25.95
CA ASN A 32 4.72 -3.62 26.28
C ASN A 32 5.37 -2.89 25.06
N GLY A 33 4.54 -2.42 24.14
CA GLY A 33 4.94 -1.87 22.86
C GLY A 33 4.25 -0.56 22.50
N VAL A 34 4.56 -0.04 21.34
CA VAL A 34 3.90 1.11 20.73
C VAL A 34 2.68 0.61 19.96
N ILE A 35 1.48 0.95 20.41
CA ILE A 35 0.23 0.67 19.67
C ILE A 35 -0.01 1.86 18.72
N ALA A 36 -0.10 1.57 17.43
CA ALA A 36 -0.35 2.54 16.37
C ALA A 36 -1.58 2.13 15.55
N PRO A 37 -2.25 3.06 14.83
CA PRO A 37 -3.09 2.65 13.71
C PRO A 37 -2.23 1.87 12.73
N GLY A 38 -2.81 0.88 12.06
CA GLY A 38 -2.11 0.17 11.00
C GLY A 38 -1.67 1.14 9.90
N LEU A 39 -0.51 0.90 9.31
CA LEU A 39 -0.03 1.67 8.19
C LEU A 39 -0.97 1.49 6.99
N ILE A 40 -1.09 2.52 6.19
CA ILE A 40 -1.88 2.53 4.95
C ILE A 40 -0.93 2.81 3.80
N ASP A 41 -0.81 1.86 2.91
CA ASP A 41 -0.10 2.01 1.65
C ASP A 41 -0.99 2.77 0.67
N GLY A 42 -0.61 4.00 0.35
CA GLY A 42 -1.41 4.92 -0.45
C GLY A 42 -1.51 4.54 -1.92
N HIS A 43 -0.60 3.67 -2.40
CA HIS A 43 -0.57 3.15 -3.77
C HIS A 43 0.42 2.00 -3.91
N ASN A 44 -0.03 0.90 -4.51
CA ASN A 44 0.80 -0.26 -4.80
C ASN A 44 0.30 -0.98 -6.06
N HIS A 45 1.22 -1.57 -6.81
CA HIS A 45 0.93 -2.57 -7.84
C HIS A 45 1.07 -3.97 -7.25
N ILE A 46 0.21 -4.32 -6.31
CA ILE A 46 0.34 -5.45 -5.37
C ILE A 46 0.57 -6.80 -6.06
N LEU A 47 0.07 -7.01 -7.27
CA LEU A 47 0.25 -8.24 -8.04
C LEU A 47 1.70 -8.40 -8.57
N PHE A 48 2.52 -7.33 -8.52
CA PHE A 48 3.94 -7.35 -8.84
C PHE A 48 4.84 -7.62 -7.62
N ASP A 49 4.30 -7.72 -6.42
CA ASP A 49 5.08 -7.87 -5.18
C ASP A 49 5.75 -9.23 -5.02
N ILE A 50 5.61 -10.12 -6.00
CA ILE A 50 6.38 -11.35 -6.17
C ILE A 50 7.75 -11.13 -6.81
N PHE A 51 8.03 -9.93 -7.34
CA PHE A 51 9.26 -9.54 -8.01
C PHE A 51 10.00 -8.45 -7.23
N ASP A 52 11.26 -8.24 -7.56
CA ASP A 52 12.09 -7.16 -7.02
C ASP A 52 13.10 -6.62 -8.06
N GLU A 53 14.06 -5.82 -7.60
CA GLU A 53 15.07 -5.20 -8.44
C GLU A 53 16.00 -6.19 -9.15
N ASP A 54 16.10 -7.43 -8.68
CA ASP A 54 16.85 -8.50 -9.35
C ASP A 54 16.11 -9.02 -10.59
N ASP A 55 14.77 -8.96 -10.58
CA ASP A 55 13.93 -9.34 -11.72
C ASP A 55 13.96 -8.28 -12.81
N TRP A 56 13.90 -7.01 -12.42
CA TRP A 56 14.05 -5.91 -13.35
C TRP A 56 14.62 -4.66 -12.68
N THR A 57 15.66 -4.12 -13.31
CA THR A 57 16.22 -2.80 -13.03
C THR A 57 16.32 -2.04 -14.35
N PRO A 58 15.91 -0.76 -14.43
CA PRO A 58 15.99 0.04 -15.65
C PRO A 58 17.38 0.06 -16.24
N MET A 59 17.51 -0.24 -17.53
CA MET A 59 18.82 -0.23 -18.23
C MET A 59 19.40 1.17 -18.39
N GLN A 60 18.59 2.20 -18.18
CA GLN A 60 18.98 3.61 -18.25
C GLN A 60 18.03 4.45 -17.40
N THR A 61 18.45 5.69 -17.08
CA THR A 61 17.56 6.66 -16.43
C THR A 61 16.53 7.15 -17.45
N TYR A 62 15.26 7.09 -17.08
CA TYR A 62 14.14 7.54 -17.88
C TYR A 62 13.72 8.97 -17.53
N THR A 63 12.89 9.58 -18.35
CA THR A 63 12.37 10.94 -18.11
C THR A 63 10.86 11.00 -17.91
N ASN A 64 10.14 9.94 -18.28
CA ASN A 64 8.70 9.78 -18.00
C ASN A 64 8.26 8.32 -18.09
N SER A 65 7.10 8.02 -17.51
CA SER A 65 6.51 6.68 -17.41
C SER A 65 6.11 6.04 -18.76
N GLY A 66 6.07 6.79 -19.84
CA GLY A 66 5.82 6.24 -21.17
C GLY A 66 7.01 5.54 -21.81
N GLN A 67 8.17 5.54 -21.17
CA GLN A 67 9.44 5.07 -21.75
C GLN A 67 9.89 3.70 -21.22
N TRP A 68 9.99 3.52 -19.90
CA TRP A 68 10.51 2.29 -19.28
C TRP A 68 9.64 1.05 -19.56
N PRO A 69 8.29 1.14 -19.74
CA PRO A 69 7.50 -0.05 -20.07
C PRO A 69 7.85 -0.67 -21.45
N ASN A 70 8.65 0.00 -22.26
CA ASN A 70 9.12 -0.53 -23.55
C ASN A 70 10.40 -1.37 -23.43
N GLU A 71 10.96 -1.57 -22.24
CA GLU A 71 12.08 -2.47 -22.02
C GLU A 71 11.67 -3.93 -22.17
N VAL A 72 12.42 -4.69 -22.95
CA VAL A 72 12.09 -6.09 -23.27
C VAL A 72 12.09 -6.98 -22.03
N ARG A 73 12.97 -6.71 -21.04
CA ARG A 73 12.98 -7.47 -19.78
C ARG A 73 11.77 -7.14 -18.91
N TYR A 74 11.37 -5.86 -18.87
CA TYR A 74 10.15 -5.44 -18.18
C TYR A 74 8.90 -6.10 -18.79
N ASP A 75 8.79 -6.05 -20.12
CA ASP A 75 7.69 -6.66 -20.87
C ASP A 75 7.61 -8.19 -20.59
N ALA A 76 8.76 -8.89 -20.60
CA ALA A 76 8.83 -10.31 -20.28
C ALA A 76 8.39 -10.62 -18.81
N MET A 77 8.70 -9.75 -17.86
CA MET A 77 8.25 -9.87 -16.47
C MET A 77 6.74 -9.62 -16.35
N VAL A 78 6.21 -8.63 -17.06
CA VAL A 78 4.76 -8.40 -17.17
C VAL A 78 4.07 -9.63 -17.75
N ASP A 79 4.63 -10.25 -18.79
CA ASP A 79 4.09 -11.48 -19.37
C ASP A 79 4.07 -12.64 -18.37
N ALA A 80 5.12 -12.78 -17.53
CA ALA A 80 5.17 -13.78 -16.45
C ALA A 80 4.05 -13.56 -15.42
N LYS A 81 3.87 -12.32 -14.97
CA LYS A 81 2.77 -11.96 -14.07
C LYS A 81 1.41 -12.24 -14.69
N GLN A 82 1.18 -11.79 -15.92
CA GLN A 82 -0.08 -11.99 -16.64
C GLN A 82 -0.39 -13.48 -16.87
N TRP A 83 0.64 -14.30 -17.08
CA TRP A 83 0.46 -15.74 -17.18
C TRP A 83 -0.02 -16.33 -15.85
N LEU A 84 0.54 -15.90 -14.72
CA LEU A 84 0.05 -16.31 -13.38
C LEU A 84 -1.39 -15.82 -13.13
N GLU A 85 -1.78 -14.66 -13.62
CA GLU A 85 -3.15 -14.13 -13.54
C GLU A 85 -4.17 -14.92 -14.40
N GLY A 86 -3.71 -15.83 -15.24
CA GLY A 86 -4.60 -16.58 -16.13
C GLY A 86 -4.87 -15.94 -17.47
N GLN A 87 -4.04 -14.96 -17.87
CA GLN A 87 -4.23 -14.26 -19.14
C GLN A 87 -3.69 -15.08 -20.33
N GLY A 88 -4.20 -14.81 -21.51
CA GLY A 88 -3.78 -15.42 -22.76
C GLY A 88 -4.17 -16.92 -22.82
N ASN A 89 -3.18 -17.81 -22.95
CA ASN A 89 -3.35 -19.27 -22.98
C ASN A 89 -2.85 -19.92 -21.68
N SER A 90 -2.77 -19.18 -20.60
CA SER A 90 -2.34 -19.73 -19.32
C SER A 90 -3.29 -20.83 -18.84
N PRO A 91 -2.76 -21.92 -18.27
CA PRO A 91 -3.58 -22.99 -17.68
C PRO A 91 -3.98 -22.72 -16.22
N VAL A 92 -3.51 -21.61 -15.63
CA VAL A 92 -3.70 -21.26 -14.21
C VAL A 92 -4.45 -19.94 -14.05
N GLU A 93 -5.04 -19.72 -12.88
CA GLU A 93 -5.72 -18.49 -12.47
C GLU A 93 -5.33 -18.20 -11.01
N LEU A 94 -4.22 -17.48 -10.81
CA LEU A 94 -3.60 -17.25 -9.51
C LEU A 94 -3.65 -15.77 -9.06
N GLU A 95 -4.54 -15.00 -9.63
CA GLU A 95 -4.73 -13.58 -9.27
C GLU A 95 -4.99 -13.41 -7.75
N CYS A 96 -5.78 -14.31 -7.14
CA CYS A 96 -6.00 -14.32 -5.69
C CYS A 96 -4.76 -14.62 -4.87
N GLU A 97 -3.92 -15.53 -5.34
CA GLU A 97 -2.68 -15.90 -4.68
C GLU A 97 -1.66 -14.76 -4.77
N LEU A 98 -1.56 -14.08 -5.93
CA LEU A 98 -0.73 -12.90 -6.13
C LEU A 98 -1.13 -11.76 -5.18
N ASP A 99 -2.43 -11.44 -5.13
CA ASP A 99 -2.96 -10.41 -4.24
C ASP A 99 -2.67 -10.72 -2.76
N LYS A 100 -3.01 -11.94 -2.31
CA LYS A 100 -2.76 -12.35 -0.92
C LYS A 100 -1.28 -12.43 -0.57
N TYR A 101 -0.40 -12.72 -1.54
CA TYR A 101 1.04 -12.68 -1.32
C TYR A 101 1.49 -11.25 -1.00
N GLY A 102 1.09 -10.28 -1.83
CA GLY A 102 1.39 -8.86 -1.60
C GLY A 102 0.70 -8.32 -0.34
N GLU A 103 -0.59 -8.65 -0.09
CA GLU A 103 -1.27 -8.29 1.16
C GLU A 103 -0.54 -8.85 2.40
N THR A 104 0.03 -10.07 2.32
CA THR A 104 0.81 -10.66 3.42
C THR A 104 2.13 -9.92 3.61
N LYS A 105 2.81 -9.56 2.51
CA LYS A 105 4.05 -8.77 2.54
C LYS A 105 3.82 -7.41 3.22
N ALA A 106 2.70 -6.76 2.92
CA ALA A 106 2.27 -5.53 3.57
C ALA A 106 1.96 -5.76 5.07
N LEU A 107 1.17 -6.81 5.40
CA LEU A 107 0.71 -7.12 6.76
C LEU A 107 1.87 -7.32 7.73
N ILE A 108 2.89 -8.11 7.37
CA ILE A 108 4.02 -8.41 8.27
C ILE A 108 4.87 -7.20 8.63
N ALA A 109 4.76 -6.12 7.86
CA ALA A 109 5.37 -4.82 8.12
C ALA A 109 4.44 -3.83 8.86
N GLY A 110 3.26 -4.29 9.33
CA GLY A 110 2.33 -3.44 10.07
C GLY A 110 1.34 -2.66 9.19
N THR A 111 1.31 -2.91 7.88
CA THR A 111 0.33 -2.31 6.97
C THR A 111 -0.97 -3.09 7.04
N THR A 112 -2.08 -2.40 7.21
CA THR A 112 -3.42 -3.00 7.33
C THR A 112 -4.31 -2.71 6.14
N SER A 113 -3.93 -1.74 5.32
CA SER A 113 -4.70 -1.33 4.14
C SER A 113 -3.79 -0.88 3.01
N VAL A 114 -4.18 -1.19 1.77
CA VAL A 114 -3.41 -0.91 0.56
C VAL A 114 -4.35 -0.40 -0.53
N GLN A 115 -4.00 0.68 -1.22
CA GLN A 115 -4.60 1.00 -2.51
C GLN A 115 -3.81 0.21 -3.57
N ALA A 116 -4.37 -0.88 -4.05
CA ALA A 116 -3.59 -1.96 -4.68
C ALA A 116 -3.62 -1.95 -6.20
N SER A 117 -4.44 -1.08 -6.83
CA SER A 117 -4.70 -1.12 -8.28
C SER A 117 -5.08 -2.52 -8.78
N ALA A 118 -5.71 -3.31 -7.89
CA ALA A 118 -6.14 -4.67 -8.15
C ALA A 118 -7.55 -4.68 -8.79
N GLY A 119 -7.96 -5.83 -9.27
CA GLY A 119 -9.30 -6.01 -9.80
C GLY A 119 -10.40 -6.11 -8.73
N SER A 120 -11.56 -6.66 -9.08
CA SER A 120 -12.72 -6.79 -8.20
C SER A 120 -12.99 -8.24 -7.77
N ASN A 121 -11.94 -9.02 -7.46
CA ASN A 121 -12.11 -10.40 -7.04
C ASN A 121 -12.51 -10.47 -5.56
N SER A 122 -13.35 -11.45 -5.20
CA SER A 122 -13.87 -11.61 -3.83
C SER A 122 -12.83 -12.13 -2.82
N CYS A 123 -11.64 -12.54 -3.27
CA CYS A 123 -10.53 -12.92 -2.41
C CYS A 123 -9.67 -11.75 -1.96
N TYR A 124 -9.77 -10.59 -2.61
CA TYR A 124 -9.06 -9.39 -2.25
C TYR A 124 -9.54 -8.83 -0.91
N ALA A 125 -8.70 -8.06 -0.26
CA ALA A 125 -8.94 -7.54 1.07
C ALA A 125 -9.14 -8.63 2.15
N SER A 126 -8.56 -9.81 1.93
CA SER A 126 -8.73 -10.94 2.86
C SER A 126 -7.65 -11.02 3.93
N VAL A 127 -6.53 -10.37 3.73
CA VAL A 127 -5.34 -10.30 4.62
C VAL A 127 -5.12 -8.86 5.07
N ALA A 128 -4.33 -8.04 4.37
CA ALA A 128 -4.48 -6.59 4.46
C ALA A 128 -5.70 -6.16 3.64
N ARG A 129 -6.20 -4.96 3.86
CA ARG A 129 -7.39 -4.47 3.18
C ARG A 129 -6.99 -3.85 1.84
N THR A 130 -7.30 -4.49 0.72
CA THR A 130 -7.25 -3.83 -0.60
C THR A 130 -8.42 -2.85 -0.69
N ILE A 131 -8.15 -1.53 -0.56
CA ILE A 131 -9.16 -0.48 -0.36
C ILE A 131 -10.01 -0.29 -1.62
N ASP A 132 -9.42 -0.35 -2.79
CA ASP A 132 -10.06 -0.11 -4.08
C ASP A 132 -10.84 -1.31 -4.64
N THR A 133 -11.20 -2.26 -3.79
CA THR A 133 -12.14 -3.35 -4.11
C THR A 133 -13.44 -3.24 -3.33
N SER A 134 -14.54 -3.69 -3.93
CA SER A 134 -15.85 -3.77 -3.25
C SER A 134 -15.89 -4.76 -2.09
N SER A 135 -14.85 -5.59 -1.92
CA SER A 135 -14.71 -6.58 -0.83
C SER A 135 -14.00 -6.01 0.40
N ASN A 136 -13.62 -4.73 0.41
CA ASN A 136 -12.80 -4.09 1.45
C ASN A 136 -13.46 -4.00 2.84
N GLY A 137 -14.78 -4.25 2.95
CA GLY A 137 -15.53 -4.25 4.21
C GLY A 137 -15.80 -2.85 4.78
N LEU A 138 -15.50 -1.78 4.06
CA LEU A 138 -15.82 -0.41 4.46
C LEU A 138 -17.20 -0.02 3.96
N PRO A 139 -18.03 0.63 4.79
CA PRO A 139 -19.30 1.19 4.33
C PRO A 139 -19.05 2.41 3.43
N ASP A 140 -19.89 2.55 2.38
CA ASP A 140 -19.94 3.74 1.52
C ASP A 140 -18.59 4.15 0.90
N ASP A 141 -17.66 3.20 0.76
CA ASP A 141 -16.41 3.42 0.04
C ASP A 141 -16.61 3.13 -1.44
N ASN A 142 -16.47 4.16 -2.25
CA ASN A 142 -16.61 4.12 -3.71
C ASN A 142 -15.39 4.77 -4.37
N MET A 143 -14.20 4.28 -4.03
CA MET A 143 -12.96 4.71 -4.67
C MET A 143 -12.91 4.25 -6.12
N GLN A 144 -12.43 5.12 -7.00
CA GLN A 144 -12.06 4.77 -8.37
C GLN A 144 -10.57 4.99 -8.58
N THR A 145 -9.93 4.09 -9.30
CA THR A 145 -8.49 4.15 -9.59
C THR A 145 -8.23 4.13 -11.09
N ALA A 146 -7.11 4.72 -11.51
CA ALA A 146 -6.64 4.65 -12.89
C ALA A 146 -5.11 4.47 -12.91
N THR A 147 -4.68 3.27 -13.28
CA THR A 147 -3.26 2.94 -13.47
C THR A 147 -2.68 3.59 -14.71
N ILE A 148 -3.49 3.75 -15.76
CA ILE A 148 -3.10 4.43 -17.01
C ILE A 148 -3.95 5.69 -17.19
N PHE A 149 -3.37 6.69 -17.87
CA PHE A 149 -4.05 7.94 -18.14
C PHE A 149 -5.38 7.69 -18.88
N PRO A 150 -6.52 8.25 -18.39
CA PRO A 150 -7.84 7.86 -18.86
C PRO A 150 -8.12 8.32 -20.30
N SER A 151 -8.96 7.56 -20.99
CA SER A 151 -9.62 8.08 -22.20
C SER A 151 -10.66 9.14 -21.84
N THR A 152 -11.08 9.96 -22.81
CA THR A 152 -12.20 10.92 -22.59
C THR A 152 -13.44 10.23 -22.05
N SER A 153 -13.81 9.05 -22.58
CA SER A 153 -15.00 8.31 -22.10
C SER A 153 -14.86 7.85 -20.64
N SER A 154 -13.64 7.41 -20.24
CA SER A 154 -13.38 7.02 -18.85
C SER A 154 -13.46 8.24 -17.92
N ALA A 155 -12.85 9.36 -18.34
CA ALA A 155 -12.90 10.62 -17.62
C ALA A 155 -14.35 11.14 -17.46
N ASP A 156 -15.16 11.09 -18.53
CA ASP A 156 -16.58 11.46 -18.48
C ASP A 156 -17.36 10.58 -17.50
N GLY A 157 -17.03 9.29 -17.40
CA GLY A 157 -17.61 8.37 -16.43
C GLY A 157 -17.29 8.78 -14.99
N VAL A 158 -16.03 9.13 -14.69
CA VAL A 158 -15.63 9.63 -13.36
C VAL A 158 -16.36 10.93 -13.03
N CYS A 159 -16.47 11.85 -14.00
CA CYS A 159 -17.18 13.11 -13.83
C CYS A 159 -18.67 12.91 -13.52
N ALA A 160 -19.30 11.95 -14.17
CA ALA A 160 -20.69 11.58 -13.88
C ALA A 160 -20.83 11.04 -12.44
N ASN A 161 -19.95 10.14 -12.04
CA ASN A 161 -19.94 9.59 -10.67
C ASN A 161 -19.64 10.65 -9.61
N PHE A 162 -18.80 11.66 -9.89
CA PHE A 162 -18.61 12.81 -9.00
C PHE A 162 -19.90 13.61 -8.81
N ALA A 163 -20.62 13.85 -9.91
CA ALA A 163 -21.88 14.61 -9.89
C ALA A 163 -23.01 13.85 -9.16
N ASP A 164 -23.06 12.54 -9.30
CA ASP A 164 -24.05 11.67 -8.66
C ASP A 164 -23.69 11.33 -7.20
N GLY A 165 -22.46 11.63 -6.76
CA GLY A 165 -21.95 11.30 -5.42
C GLY A 165 -21.53 9.84 -5.27
N ASP A 166 -21.38 9.12 -6.38
CA ASP A 166 -21.04 7.68 -6.40
C ASP A 166 -19.52 7.43 -6.24
N THR A 167 -18.68 8.47 -6.38
CA THR A 167 -17.23 8.36 -6.16
C THR A 167 -16.79 9.23 -5.00
N THR A 168 -16.12 8.61 -4.02
CA THR A 168 -15.56 9.26 -2.84
C THR A 168 -14.15 9.76 -3.07
N ALA A 169 -13.32 9.00 -3.81
CA ALA A 169 -11.97 9.36 -4.22
C ALA A 169 -11.69 8.85 -5.64
N TYR A 170 -10.93 9.63 -6.41
CA TYR A 170 -10.36 9.23 -7.70
C TYR A 170 -8.85 9.32 -7.65
N VAL A 171 -8.18 8.17 -7.68
CA VAL A 171 -6.72 8.03 -7.51
C VAL A 171 -6.10 7.70 -8.85
N ILE A 172 -5.14 8.54 -9.32
CA ILE A 172 -4.66 8.48 -10.70
C ILE A 172 -3.18 8.85 -10.83
N HIS A 173 -2.44 8.11 -11.67
CA HIS A 173 -1.07 8.43 -12.06
C HIS A 173 -1.04 9.68 -12.95
N VAL A 174 -0.39 10.75 -12.47
CA VAL A 174 -0.22 12.01 -13.21
C VAL A 174 1.16 12.57 -12.96
N ALA A 175 1.78 13.07 -14.01
CA ALA A 175 3.09 13.73 -13.98
C ALA A 175 4.21 12.83 -13.42
N GLU A 176 4.13 11.54 -13.68
CA GLU A 176 5.15 10.56 -13.34
C GLU A 176 6.34 10.68 -14.29
N GLY A 177 7.42 11.30 -13.82
CA GLY A 177 8.63 11.60 -14.58
C GLY A 177 9.26 12.93 -14.20
N VAL A 178 10.20 13.40 -15.05
CA VAL A 178 10.97 14.62 -14.80
C VAL A 178 10.99 15.58 -16.01
N ASP A 179 10.22 15.29 -17.06
CA ASP A 179 10.18 16.07 -18.29
C ASP A 179 8.84 16.81 -18.52
N LEU A 180 8.78 17.56 -19.61
CA LEU A 180 7.56 18.29 -19.98
C LEU A 180 6.42 17.37 -20.42
N THR A 181 6.70 16.16 -20.90
CA THR A 181 5.67 15.19 -21.30
C THR A 181 4.89 14.73 -20.08
N ALA A 182 5.61 14.33 -19.02
CA ALA A 182 4.99 13.99 -17.73
C ALA A 182 4.25 15.19 -17.14
N ARG A 183 4.88 16.36 -17.12
CA ARG A 183 4.29 17.57 -16.55
C ARG A 183 2.97 17.98 -17.23
N ASN A 184 2.90 17.88 -18.55
CA ASN A 184 1.70 18.25 -19.32
C ASN A 184 0.52 17.31 -19.10
N GLN A 185 0.70 16.16 -18.45
CA GLN A 185 -0.42 15.30 -18.04
C GLN A 185 -1.36 16.04 -17.08
N PHE A 186 -0.83 16.93 -16.24
CA PHE A 186 -1.65 17.72 -15.30
C PHE A 186 -2.64 18.61 -16.07
N GLU A 187 -2.19 19.38 -17.08
CA GLU A 187 -3.10 20.18 -17.91
C GLU A 187 -4.06 19.31 -18.73
N THR A 188 -3.58 18.15 -19.18
CA THR A 188 -4.42 17.21 -19.92
C THR A 188 -5.53 16.66 -19.02
N LEU A 189 -5.25 16.39 -17.74
CA LEU A 189 -6.25 15.96 -16.77
C LEU A 189 -7.40 16.98 -16.65
N ASN A 190 -7.09 18.27 -16.69
CA ASN A 190 -8.10 19.34 -16.65
C ASN A 190 -9.05 19.35 -17.88
N THR A 191 -8.59 18.87 -19.03
CA THR A 191 -9.30 19.03 -20.31
C THR A 191 -9.69 17.71 -20.98
N ILE A 192 -9.36 16.55 -20.39
CA ILE A 192 -9.60 15.23 -20.99
C ILE A 192 -11.08 14.87 -21.07
N SER A 193 -11.89 15.30 -20.09
CA SER A 193 -13.32 15.10 -20.06
C SER A 193 -14.07 16.11 -20.91
N THR A 194 -15.23 15.72 -21.42
CA THR A 194 -16.17 16.67 -22.06
C THR A 194 -16.79 17.64 -21.07
N VAL A 195 -16.72 17.34 -19.76
CA VAL A 195 -17.07 18.26 -18.67
C VAL A 195 -15.80 18.98 -18.25
N ASP A 196 -15.61 20.20 -18.74
CA ASP A 196 -14.41 21.00 -18.54
C ASP A 196 -14.05 21.17 -17.06
N GLY A 197 -12.83 20.85 -16.72
CA GLY A 197 -12.29 21.01 -15.37
C GLY A 197 -12.80 20.03 -14.31
N CYS A 198 -13.63 19.05 -14.66
CA CYS A 198 -14.29 18.22 -13.64
C CYS A 198 -13.34 17.34 -12.84
N LEU A 199 -12.21 16.92 -13.42
CA LEU A 199 -11.20 16.11 -12.69
C LEU A 199 -10.24 16.96 -11.84
N TYR A 200 -10.31 18.29 -11.94
CA TYR A 200 -9.71 19.19 -10.98
C TYR A 200 -10.65 19.38 -9.80
N ASP A 201 -10.74 18.36 -8.96
CA ASP A 201 -11.68 18.26 -7.85
C ASP A 201 -10.96 17.79 -6.58
N ALA A 202 -11.44 18.19 -5.41
CA ALA A 202 -10.89 17.78 -4.12
C ALA A 202 -10.95 16.25 -3.88
N LYS A 203 -11.76 15.52 -4.65
CA LYS A 203 -11.80 14.06 -4.63
C LYS A 203 -10.69 13.42 -5.47
N THR A 204 -9.94 14.20 -6.25
CA THR A 204 -8.86 13.67 -7.10
C THR A 204 -7.55 13.66 -6.32
N THR A 205 -6.92 12.49 -6.25
CA THR A 205 -5.60 12.27 -5.67
C THR A 205 -4.63 11.86 -6.77
N ILE A 206 -3.54 12.61 -6.89
CA ILE A 206 -2.48 12.34 -7.87
C ILE A 206 -1.45 11.40 -7.25
N ILE A 207 -1.13 10.31 -7.96
CA ILE A 207 0.00 9.43 -7.64
C ILE A 207 1.24 9.98 -8.34
N HIS A 208 2.39 9.92 -7.66
CA HIS A 208 3.71 10.43 -8.03
C HIS A 208 3.78 11.95 -8.09
N GLY A 209 3.22 12.59 -9.11
CA GLY A 209 3.34 14.05 -9.26
C GLY A 209 4.79 14.56 -9.44
N THR A 210 5.73 13.69 -9.76
CA THR A 210 7.19 13.94 -9.75
C THR A 210 7.60 15.10 -10.66
N ALA A 211 6.92 15.32 -11.79
CA ALA A 211 7.21 16.42 -12.72
C ALA A 211 6.48 17.72 -12.39
N LEU A 212 5.65 17.77 -11.34
CA LEU A 212 4.90 18.98 -10.98
C LEU A 212 5.86 20.07 -10.52
N ASP A 213 5.63 21.29 -11.02
CA ASP A 213 6.35 22.47 -10.59
C ASP A 213 5.53 23.27 -9.56
N PRO A 214 6.11 24.29 -8.88
CA PRO A 214 5.40 25.06 -7.85
C PRO A 214 4.07 25.68 -8.33
N THR A 215 3.94 26.02 -9.62
CA THR A 215 2.67 26.58 -10.13
C THR A 215 1.56 25.55 -10.14
N ARG A 216 1.87 24.31 -10.49
CA ARG A 216 0.90 23.21 -10.53
C ARG A 216 0.55 22.71 -9.12
N LEU A 217 1.55 22.63 -8.25
CA LEU A 217 1.33 22.34 -6.83
C LEU A 217 0.44 23.41 -6.18
N ALA A 218 0.68 24.70 -6.45
CA ALA A 218 -0.21 25.76 -5.98
C ALA A 218 -1.65 25.62 -6.50
N THR A 219 -1.82 25.15 -7.75
CA THR A 219 -3.15 24.85 -8.31
C THR A 219 -3.82 23.68 -7.58
N MET A 220 -3.07 22.59 -7.31
CA MET A 220 -3.57 21.44 -6.53
C MET A 220 -4.02 21.84 -5.14
N GLY A 221 -3.19 22.61 -4.42
CA GLY A 221 -3.51 23.13 -3.09
C GLY A 221 -4.76 23.99 -3.07
N GLN A 222 -4.95 24.90 -4.06
CA GLN A 222 -6.15 25.73 -4.17
C GLN A 222 -7.43 24.92 -4.44
N ILE A 223 -7.32 23.79 -5.14
CA ILE A 223 -8.43 22.89 -5.42
C ILE A 223 -8.70 21.97 -4.21
N GLY A 224 -7.67 21.63 -3.46
CA GLY A 224 -7.70 20.65 -2.38
C GLY A 224 -7.46 19.22 -2.86
N MET A 225 -6.74 19.04 -3.97
CA MET A 225 -6.37 17.71 -4.48
C MET A 225 -5.35 17.04 -3.55
N GLY A 226 -5.44 15.70 -3.44
CA GLY A 226 -4.48 14.88 -2.69
C GLY A 226 -3.25 14.50 -3.52
N LEU A 227 -2.20 14.07 -2.83
CA LEU A 227 -0.94 13.60 -3.43
C LEU A 227 -0.48 12.31 -2.75
N VAL A 228 -0.10 11.31 -3.53
CA VAL A 228 0.62 10.11 -3.06
C VAL A 228 2.06 10.19 -3.55
N TRP A 229 2.98 10.19 -2.62
CA TRP A 229 4.41 10.24 -2.86
C TRP A 229 5.05 8.86 -2.74
N SER A 230 5.78 8.44 -3.78
CA SER A 230 6.53 7.18 -3.81
C SER A 230 8.03 7.48 -4.00
N PRO A 231 8.73 7.92 -2.94
CA PRO A 231 10.11 8.43 -3.04
C PRO A 231 11.07 7.44 -3.64
N GLN A 232 11.07 6.18 -3.20
CA GLN A 232 12.05 5.21 -3.67
C GLN A 232 11.79 4.82 -5.13
N SER A 233 10.54 4.57 -5.52
CA SER A 233 10.18 4.27 -6.91
C SER A 233 10.55 5.43 -7.85
N ASN A 234 10.28 6.67 -7.44
CA ASN A 234 10.66 7.85 -8.21
C ASN A 234 12.18 7.92 -8.44
N VAL A 235 12.97 7.71 -7.40
CA VAL A 235 14.44 7.72 -7.48
C VAL A 235 14.97 6.53 -8.28
N PHE A 236 14.34 5.36 -8.16
CA PHE A 236 14.68 4.18 -8.94
C PHE A 236 14.52 4.41 -10.44
N LEU A 237 13.36 4.91 -10.88
CA LEU A 237 13.02 5.11 -12.28
C LEU A 237 13.73 6.32 -12.91
N TYR A 238 13.82 7.42 -12.17
CA TYR A 238 14.24 8.73 -12.69
C TYR A 238 15.57 9.23 -12.13
N GLY A 239 16.09 8.63 -11.07
CA GLY A 239 17.32 8.99 -10.37
C GLY A 239 18.39 7.92 -10.38
N ALA A 240 18.21 6.80 -11.10
CA ALA A 240 19.13 5.66 -11.12
C ALA A 240 19.52 5.18 -9.70
N ASN A 241 18.57 5.14 -8.77
CA ASN A 241 18.75 4.78 -7.35
C ASN A 241 19.75 5.65 -6.55
N THR A 242 20.21 6.75 -7.09
CA THR A 242 21.28 7.55 -6.47
C THR A 242 21.01 9.06 -6.45
N ASP A 243 20.27 9.58 -7.40
CA ASP A 243 19.91 11.00 -7.46
C ASP A 243 18.58 11.23 -6.73
N LEU A 244 18.67 11.48 -5.43
CA LEU A 244 17.52 11.69 -4.54
C LEU A 244 16.70 12.94 -4.92
N THR A 245 17.23 13.83 -5.77
CA THR A 245 16.49 15.00 -6.25
C THR A 245 15.42 14.64 -7.30
N LYS A 246 15.40 13.39 -7.80
CA LYS A 246 14.45 12.90 -8.80
C LYS A 246 13.17 12.35 -8.18
N THR A 247 12.60 13.12 -7.30
CA THR A 247 11.33 12.83 -6.62
C THR A 247 10.44 14.06 -6.62
N THR A 248 9.24 13.94 -6.09
CA THR A 248 8.23 14.99 -5.99
C THR A 248 8.69 16.10 -5.04
N ASP A 249 8.40 17.35 -5.38
CA ASP A 249 8.73 18.52 -4.55
C ASP A 249 7.77 18.63 -3.35
N ILE A 250 8.01 17.78 -2.34
CA ILE A 250 7.19 17.69 -1.12
C ILE A 250 7.24 18.99 -0.30
N PRO A 251 8.38 19.66 -0.12
CA PRO A 251 8.39 20.95 0.58
C PRO A 251 7.39 21.95 0.00
N THR A 252 7.38 22.11 -1.33
CA THR A 252 6.42 22.99 -1.98
C THR A 252 4.98 22.48 -1.85
N ALA A 253 4.74 21.15 -1.96
CA ALA A 253 3.41 20.59 -1.79
C ALA A 253 2.83 20.89 -0.40
N LEU A 254 3.63 20.75 0.65
CA LEU A 254 3.24 21.08 2.02
C LEU A 254 3.01 22.56 2.24
N ASP A 255 3.87 23.42 1.68
CA ASP A 255 3.71 24.89 1.74
C ASP A 255 2.39 25.34 1.07
N GLU A 256 1.94 24.64 0.03
CA GLU A 256 0.66 24.90 -0.64
C GLU A 256 -0.54 24.21 0.04
N GLY A 257 -0.33 23.51 1.15
CA GLY A 257 -1.36 22.89 1.97
C GLY A 257 -1.95 21.60 1.37
N ILE A 258 -1.21 20.91 0.50
CA ILE A 258 -1.61 19.63 -0.06
C ILE A 258 -1.46 18.55 1.02
N THR A 259 -2.49 17.72 1.21
CA THR A 259 -2.36 16.49 2.00
C THR A 259 -1.52 15.49 1.20
N VAL A 260 -0.40 15.06 1.79
CA VAL A 260 0.54 14.12 1.17
C VAL A 260 0.47 12.78 1.90
N ALA A 261 0.20 11.70 1.16
CA ALA A 261 0.37 10.32 1.59
C ALA A 261 1.69 9.75 1.07
N ILE A 262 2.13 8.64 1.65
CA ILE A 262 3.32 7.88 1.23
C ILE A 262 2.91 6.50 0.73
N ALA A 263 3.68 5.95 -0.22
CA ALA A 263 3.43 4.63 -0.79
C ALA A 263 4.66 4.01 -1.46
N PRO A 264 4.91 2.70 -1.30
CA PRO A 264 5.99 1.97 -1.96
C PRO A 264 5.88 1.90 -3.48
N ASP A 265 4.66 1.97 -4.05
CA ASP A 265 4.35 1.77 -5.46
C ASP A 265 4.38 0.27 -5.86
N TRP A 266 5.48 -0.42 -5.62
CA TRP A 266 5.75 -1.84 -5.85
C TRP A 266 7.06 -2.28 -5.21
N SER A 267 7.27 -3.59 -5.08
CA SER A 267 8.56 -4.08 -4.57
C SER A 267 9.68 -4.11 -5.61
N LEU A 268 9.39 -3.95 -6.89
CA LEU A 268 10.36 -3.97 -7.99
C LEU A 268 11.44 -2.91 -7.87
N GLY A 269 11.06 -1.68 -7.75
CA GLY A 269 12.00 -0.57 -7.68
C GLY A 269 11.67 0.37 -6.55
N GLY A 270 10.64 0.01 -5.80
CA GLY A 270 10.24 0.67 -4.59
C GLY A 270 10.76 -0.04 -3.34
N SER A 271 10.24 0.37 -2.22
CA SER A 271 10.48 -0.27 -0.93
C SER A 271 9.75 -1.60 -0.84
N GLN A 272 10.29 -2.55 -0.10
CA GLN A 272 9.65 -3.86 0.09
C GLN A 272 8.34 -3.77 0.91
N ASN A 273 8.13 -2.68 1.64
CA ASN A 273 7.00 -2.42 2.52
C ASN A 273 6.99 -0.97 3.00
N MET A 274 5.93 -0.57 3.69
CA MET A 274 5.76 0.80 4.20
C MET A 274 6.86 1.25 5.18
N LEU A 275 7.44 0.36 5.98
CA LEU A 275 8.52 0.73 6.90
C LEU A 275 9.80 1.09 6.15
N ASP A 276 10.08 0.40 5.05
CA ASP A 276 11.22 0.74 4.17
C ASP A 276 10.97 2.08 3.50
N GLU A 277 9.75 2.32 3.02
CA GLU A 277 9.38 3.56 2.33
C GLU A 277 9.44 4.79 3.26
N LEU A 278 8.97 4.65 4.50
CA LEU A 278 9.08 5.71 5.51
C LEU A 278 10.55 6.07 5.78
N ARG A 279 11.44 5.07 5.89
CA ARG A 279 12.88 5.31 6.05
C ARG A 279 13.51 5.94 4.82
N PHE A 280 13.07 5.55 3.62
CA PHE A 280 13.58 6.17 2.40
C PHE A 280 13.11 7.62 2.26
N ALA A 281 11.87 7.90 2.65
CA ALA A 281 11.34 9.27 2.71
C ALA A 281 12.15 10.15 3.69
N ASP A 282 12.45 9.64 4.88
CA ASP A 282 13.33 10.28 5.86
C ASP A 282 14.74 10.53 5.32
N LEU A 283 15.29 9.54 4.59
CA LEU A 283 16.59 9.69 3.92
C LEU A 283 16.58 10.83 2.88
N VAL A 284 15.52 10.94 2.07
CA VAL A 284 15.37 12.02 1.08
C VAL A 284 15.28 13.36 1.78
N ASP A 285 14.44 13.48 2.82
CA ASP A 285 14.26 14.71 3.59
C ASP A 285 15.57 15.18 4.22
N ASN A 286 16.24 14.29 4.93
CA ASN A 286 17.52 14.57 5.57
C ASN A 286 18.61 14.98 4.58
N SER A 287 18.64 14.38 3.40
CA SER A 287 19.69 14.59 2.40
C SER A 287 19.47 15.84 1.56
N GLU A 288 18.23 16.07 1.12
CA GLU A 288 17.92 17.07 0.09
C GLU A 288 17.22 18.31 0.64
N TRP A 289 16.42 18.16 1.72
CA TRP A 289 15.56 19.27 2.20
C TRP A 289 15.99 19.81 3.57
N GLY A 290 16.94 19.15 4.24
CA GLY A 290 17.53 19.62 5.49
C GLY A 290 16.69 19.30 6.72
N ASP A 291 16.06 18.13 6.76
CA ASP A 291 15.34 17.59 7.91
C ASP A 291 14.13 18.49 8.29
N ILE A 292 13.23 18.68 7.32
CA ILE A 292 12.02 19.48 7.52
C ILE A 292 10.81 18.65 7.97
N LEU A 293 10.85 17.32 7.73
CA LEU A 293 9.79 16.38 8.09
C LEU A 293 10.11 15.71 9.43
N THR A 294 9.24 15.87 10.39
CA THR A 294 9.39 15.16 11.66
C THR A 294 8.99 13.69 11.50
N PRO A 295 9.49 12.75 12.34
CA PRO A 295 9.05 11.36 12.38
C PRO A 295 7.53 11.20 12.48
N ARG A 296 6.87 12.13 13.18
CA ARG A 296 5.42 12.16 13.30
C ARG A 296 4.76 12.48 11.96
N GLU A 297 5.22 13.48 11.23
CA GLU A 297 4.66 13.86 9.92
C GLU A 297 4.83 12.73 8.90
N LEU A 298 6.00 12.08 8.86
CA LEU A 298 6.22 10.89 8.03
C LEU A 298 5.25 9.77 8.40
N PHE A 299 5.05 9.50 9.69
CA PHE A 299 4.08 8.52 10.15
C PHE A 299 2.64 8.91 9.77
N GLU A 300 2.26 10.18 9.90
CA GLU A 300 0.93 10.68 9.51
C GLU A 300 0.70 10.54 8.00
N MET A 301 1.74 10.69 7.16
CA MET A 301 1.67 10.41 5.70
C MET A 301 1.40 8.94 5.40
N GLY A 302 1.87 8.00 6.23
CA GLY A 302 1.60 6.56 6.12
C GLY A 302 0.35 6.10 6.87
N THR A 303 -0.46 6.99 7.43
CA THR A 303 -1.64 6.66 8.23
C THR A 303 -2.82 7.59 7.95
N ILE A 304 -2.98 8.67 8.72
CA ILE A 304 -4.16 9.53 8.61
C ILE A 304 -4.20 10.31 7.30
N HIS A 305 -3.08 10.82 6.79
CA HIS A 305 -3.06 11.52 5.51
C HIS A 305 -3.37 10.57 4.35
N ALA A 306 -2.83 9.34 4.39
CA ALA A 306 -3.20 8.31 3.41
C ALA A 306 -4.72 8.01 3.46
N ALA A 307 -5.29 7.89 4.66
CA ALA A 307 -6.73 7.71 4.81
C ALA A 307 -7.55 8.90 4.26
N GLU A 308 -7.07 10.14 4.46
CA GLU A 308 -7.73 11.36 3.97
C GLU A 308 -7.73 11.43 2.44
N VAL A 309 -6.58 11.25 1.78
CA VAL A 309 -6.48 11.33 0.32
C VAL A 309 -7.20 10.17 -0.38
N LEU A 310 -7.43 9.07 0.33
CA LEU A 310 -8.19 7.91 -0.13
C LEU A 310 -9.68 7.97 0.30
N ALA A 311 -10.09 9.02 1.01
CA ALA A 311 -11.45 9.24 1.54
C ALA A 311 -11.99 8.12 2.44
N VAL A 312 -11.11 7.50 3.24
CA VAL A 312 -11.44 6.44 4.21
C VAL A 312 -11.14 6.85 5.65
N ASP A 313 -10.78 8.11 5.89
CA ASP A 313 -10.37 8.66 7.19
C ASP A 313 -11.44 8.55 8.28
N GLN A 314 -12.71 8.50 7.93
CA GLN A 314 -13.78 8.23 8.88
C GLN A 314 -13.70 6.82 9.49
N TYR A 315 -13.02 5.87 8.84
CA TYR A 315 -12.92 4.48 9.27
C TYR A 315 -11.51 4.09 9.70
N LEU A 316 -10.47 4.61 9.05
CA LEU A 316 -9.08 4.18 9.14
C LEU A 316 -8.13 5.33 9.53
N GLY A 317 -6.83 5.04 9.64
CA GLY A 317 -5.75 6.02 9.74
C GLY A 317 -5.51 6.62 11.12
N SER A 318 -6.37 6.36 12.12
CA SER A 318 -6.12 6.83 13.50
C SER A 318 -6.82 5.97 14.54
N ILE A 319 -6.28 5.95 15.77
CA ILE A 319 -6.89 5.26 16.90
C ILE A 319 -7.96 6.16 17.53
N ALA A 320 -9.23 5.90 17.22
CA ALA A 320 -10.36 6.61 17.78
C ALA A 320 -11.56 5.68 17.99
N VAL A 321 -12.38 5.98 19.00
CA VAL A 321 -13.62 5.24 19.24
C VAL A 321 -14.55 5.36 18.03
N GLY A 322 -15.05 4.23 17.55
CA GLY A 322 -15.91 4.14 16.36
C GLY A 322 -15.16 3.80 15.06
N LYS A 323 -13.85 3.94 15.00
CA LYS A 323 -13.05 3.51 13.85
C LYS A 323 -12.81 2.00 13.86
N ARG A 324 -12.39 1.47 12.72
CA ARG A 324 -11.99 0.08 12.56
C ARG A 324 -10.79 -0.23 13.45
N ALA A 325 -10.75 -1.42 13.98
CA ALA A 325 -9.62 -1.92 14.74
C ALA A 325 -8.54 -2.49 13.80
N ASP A 326 -8.01 -1.60 12.97
CA ASP A 326 -6.87 -1.83 12.10
C ASP A 326 -5.65 -1.23 12.81
N LEU A 327 -4.83 -2.09 13.41
CA LEU A 327 -3.80 -1.69 14.37
C LEU A 327 -2.50 -2.47 14.11
N ALA A 328 -1.38 -1.80 14.33
CA ALA A 328 -0.07 -2.42 14.41
C ALA A 328 0.57 -2.14 15.77
N VAL A 329 1.32 -3.09 16.29
CA VAL A 329 2.07 -2.95 17.54
C VAL A 329 3.54 -3.20 17.26
N PHE A 330 4.38 -2.27 17.69
CA PHE A 330 5.82 -2.30 17.47
C PHE A 330 6.58 -2.46 18.78
N LEU A 331 7.72 -3.14 18.76
CA LEU A 331 8.67 -3.13 19.88
C LEU A 331 9.11 -1.69 20.16
N PRO A 332 9.23 -1.28 21.42
CA PRO A 332 9.68 0.08 21.77
C PRO A 332 11.21 0.18 21.59
N LEU A 333 11.63 0.55 20.40
CA LEU A 333 13.06 0.66 20.02
C LEU A 333 13.66 1.98 20.51
N GLU A 334 12.88 3.06 20.48
CA GLU A 334 13.26 4.41 20.82
C GLU A 334 12.34 4.98 21.91
N ALA A 335 12.75 6.11 22.51
CA ALA A 335 11.96 6.78 23.54
C ALA A 335 10.71 7.48 22.96
N ASP A 336 10.82 7.99 21.74
CA ASP A 336 9.71 8.56 20.98
C ASP A 336 9.00 7.45 20.18
N PRO A 337 7.65 7.37 20.21
CA PRO A 337 6.92 6.34 19.49
C PRO A 337 7.01 6.46 17.98
N TYR A 338 7.15 7.66 17.44
CA TYR A 338 7.29 7.87 15.99
C TYR A 338 8.68 7.48 15.49
N GLU A 339 9.72 7.84 16.24
CA GLU A 339 11.09 7.35 16.01
C GLU A 339 11.15 5.82 16.07
N THR A 340 10.43 5.20 17.01
CA THR A 340 10.31 3.74 17.10
C THR A 340 9.79 3.14 15.80
N ILE A 341 8.74 3.73 15.21
CA ILE A 341 8.13 3.21 13.97
C ILE A 341 9.08 3.39 12.77
N LEU A 342 9.76 4.53 12.66
CA LEU A 342 10.75 4.75 11.62
C LEU A 342 11.94 3.80 11.72
N ALA A 343 12.39 3.48 12.94
CA ALA A 343 13.47 2.53 13.17
C ALA A 343 13.06 1.06 13.01
N ALA A 344 11.75 0.76 13.08
CA ALA A 344 11.25 -0.61 13.05
C ALA A 344 11.47 -1.28 11.68
N THR A 345 11.68 -2.58 11.74
CA THR A 345 11.67 -3.49 10.60
C THR A 345 10.57 -4.53 10.79
N PRO A 346 10.21 -5.35 9.80
CA PRO A 346 9.16 -6.36 9.96
C PRO A 346 9.35 -7.30 11.18
N ARG A 347 10.59 -7.58 11.57
CA ARG A 347 10.88 -8.37 12.79
C ARG A 347 10.39 -7.71 14.08
N ASP A 348 10.26 -6.38 14.11
CA ASP A 348 9.93 -5.58 15.29
C ASP A 348 8.42 -5.32 15.41
N VAL A 349 7.63 -5.74 14.41
CA VAL A 349 6.17 -5.75 14.46
C VAL A 349 5.72 -6.95 15.28
N THR A 350 5.03 -6.71 16.39
CA THR A 350 4.66 -7.76 17.35
C THR A 350 3.22 -8.23 17.24
N MET A 351 2.33 -7.40 16.68
CA MET A 351 0.93 -7.73 16.41
C MET A 351 0.40 -6.87 15.27
N VAL A 352 -0.44 -7.47 14.41
CA VAL A 352 -1.21 -6.72 13.42
C VAL A 352 -2.66 -7.20 13.43
N PHE A 353 -3.57 -6.25 13.61
CA PHE A 353 -5.01 -6.47 13.59
C PHE A 353 -5.61 -5.81 12.34
N VAL A 354 -6.42 -6.56 11.62
CA VAL A 354 -7.27 -6.05 10.53
C VAL A 354 -8.72 -6.36 10.88
N ASP A 355 -9.58 -5.36 10.92
CA ASP A 355 -10.96 -5.50 11.40
C ASP A 355 -11.06 -6.22 12.76
N GLY A 356 -10.18 -5.87 13.70
CA GLY A 356 -10.14 -6.46 15.04
C GLY A 356 -9.68 -7.92 15.11
N ARG A 357 -9.28 -8.51 13.97
CA ARG A 357 -8.74 -9.88 13.90
C ARG A 357 -7.22 -9.82 13.97
N LEU A 358 -6.64 -10.48 14.95
CA LEU A 358 -5.19 -10.66 15.02
C LEU A 358 -4.76 -11.67 13.94
N LEU A 359 -4.15 -11.19 12.87
CA LEU A 359 -3.74 -12.01 11.73
C LEU A 359 -2.25 -12.33 11.72
N TYR A 360 -1.44 -11.52 12.39
CA TYR A 360 0.01 -11.67 12.47
C TYR A 360 0.50 -11.23 13.84
N GLY A 361 1.52 -11.90 14.37
CA GLY A 361 2.15 -11.49 15.61
C GLY A 361 3.25 -12.43 16.10
N ASP A 362 3.79 -12.15 17.29
CA ASP A 362 4.76 -13.04 17.92
C ASP A 362 4.13 -14.44 18.15
N ALA A 363 4.91 -15.50 18.00
CA ALA A 363 4.40 -16.88 17.96
C ALA A 363 3.61 -17.29 19.21
N ASP A 364 3.92 -16.73 20.38
CA ASP A 364 3.21 -17.01 21.63
C ASP A 364 1.80 -16.40 21.69
N LEU A 365 1.47 -15.49 20.77
CA LEU A 365 0.16 -14.86 20.62
C LEU A 365 -0.79 -15.64 19.69
N ALA A 366 -0.34 -16.69 19.03
CA ALA A 366 -1.17 -17.47 18.10
C ALA A 366 -2.49 -17.96 18.74
N GLY A 367 -2.50 -18.18 20.08
CA GLY A 367 -3.69 -18.62 20.81
C GLY A 367 -4.83 -17.61 20.91
N ILE A 368 -4.60 -16.34 20.52
CA ILE A 368 -5.62 -15.28 20.49
C ILE A 368 -6.02 -14.90 19.07
N ALA A 369 -5.45 -15.55 18.04
CA ALA A 369 -5.95 -15.44 16.69
C ALA A 369 -7.43 -15.86 16.62
N PRO A 370 -8.20 -15.41 15.59
CA PRO A 370 -9.58 -15.82 15.41
C PRO A 370 -9.74 -17.35 15.45
N ALA A 371 -10.78 -17.85 16.13
CA ALA A 371 -10.97 -19.29 16.34
C ALA A 371 -11.13 -20.11 15.04
N ASN A 372 -11.47 -19.46 13.94
CA ASN A 372 -11.56 -20.05 12.61
C ASN A 372 -10.31 -19.77 11.74
N ALA A 373 -9.31 -19.08 12.24
CA ALA A 373 -8.06 -18.87 11.52
C ALA A 373 -7.26 -20.18 11.42
N ILE A 374 -6.63 -20.40 10.29
CA ILE A 374 -5.62 -21.43 10.09
C ILE A 374 -4.28 -20.74 10.34
N THR A 375 -3.68 -21.00 11.48
CA THR A 375 -2.41 -20.39 11.88
C THR A 375 -1.24 -21.26 11.47
N GLU A 376 -0.16 -20.62 11.04
CA GLU A 376 1.12 -21.24 10.71
C GLU A 376 2.29 -20.45 11.32
N ASP A 377 3.41 -21.12 11.52
CA ASP A 377 4.64 -20.49 12.01
C ASP A 377 5.38 -19.81 10.86
N LEU A 378 5.91 -18.62 11.11
CA LEU A 378 6.72 -17.84 10.18
C LEU A 378 7.99 -17.36 10.87
N ASP A 379 9.17 -17.55 10.26
CA ASP A 379 10.39 -16.89 10.70
C ASP A 379 10.53 -15.54 10.00
N VAL A 380 10.60 -14.47 10.77
CA VAL A 380 10.83 -13.11 10.28
C VAL A 380 12.14 -12.59 10.84
N CYS A 381 13.20 -12.69 10.06
CA CYS A 381 14.55 -12.23 10.43
C CYS A 381 15.01 -12.76 11.81
N CYS A 382 14.94 -14.06 11.99
CA CYS A 382 15.26 -14.78 13.24
C CYS A 382 14.32 -14.45 14.41
N ARG A 383 13.11 -14.02 14.13
CA ARG A 383 12.00 -13.90 15.09
C ARG A 383 10.90 -14.88 14.72
N SER A 384 10.51 -15.72 15.70
CA SER A 384 9.39 -16.64 15.52
C SER A 384 8.08 -15.87 15.61
N LYS A 385 7.30 -15.90 14.54
CA LYS A 385 6.00 -15.26 14.38
C LYS A 385 4.95 -16.32 14.08
N PHE A 386 3.68 -15.93 14.18
CA PHE A 386 2.58 -16.66 13.57
C PHE A 386 1.91 -15.81 12.50
N LEU A 387 1.32 -16.48 11.52
CA LEU A 387 0.47 -15.89 10.50
C LEU A 387 -0.85 -16.68 10.46
N GLY A 388 -1.99 -15.99 10.48
CA GLY A 388 -3.32 -16.59 10.56
C GLY A 388 -4.26 -16.04 9.49
N ILE A 389 -3.86 -16.13 8.20
CA ILE A 389 -4.62 -15.55 7.09
C ILE A 389 -5.66 -16.51 6.50
N GLY A 390 -5.44 -17.83 6.57
CA GLY A 390 -6.39 -18.82 6.11
C GLY A 390 -7.60 -18.93 7.05
N ILE A 391 -8.79 -19.12 6.49
CA ILE A 391 -10.05 -19.25 7.22
C ILE A 391 -10.59 -20.67 7.06
N THR A 392 -10.75 -21.41 8.16
CA THR A 392 -11.31 -22.76 8.16
C THR A 392 -12.71 -22.77 7.53
N GLY A 393 -12.86 -23.53 6.43
CA GLY A 393 -14.11 -23.60 5.68
C GLY A 393 -14.40 -22.39 4.80
N GLY A 394 -13.44 -21.47 4.64
CA GLY A 394 -13.55 -20.35 3.72
C GLY A 394 -13.72 -20.79 2.28
N ALA A 395 -14.60 -20.11 1.54
CA ALA A 395 -14.79 -20.30 0.11
C ALA A 395 -13.87 -19.36 -0.70
N ASN A 396 -13.78 -19.57 -1.99
CA ASN A 396 -13.07 -18.68 -2.93
C ASN A 396 -11.62 -18.43 -2.50
N LYS A 397 -10.87 -19.51 -2.22
CA LYS A 397 -9.45 -19.46 -1.82
C LYS A 397 -9.18 -18.77 -0.45
N LEU A 398 -10.21 -18.37 0.30
CA LEU A 398 -10.05 -17.81 1.66
C LEU A 398 -9.52 -18.83 2.69
N ASN A 399 -9.55 -20.12 2.38
CA ASN A 399 -9.04 -21.19 3.24
C ASN A 399 -7.55 -21.50 3.04
N GLN A 400 -6.88 -20.83 2.11
CA GLN A 400 -5.45 -21.08 1.85
C GLN A 400 -4.59 -20.49 2.96
N THR A 401 -3.56 -21.23 3.36
CA THR A 401 -2.46 -20.74 4.19
C THR A 401 -1.44 -19.97 3.34
N PHE A 402 -0.57 -19.19 3.97
CA PHE A 402 0.50 -18.52 3.24
C PHE A 402 1.48 -19.50 2.59
N SER A 403 1.84 -20.56 3.30
CA SER A 403 2.73 -21.61 2.76
C SER A 403 2.14 -22.30 1.51
N GLU A 404 0.81 -22.48 1.44
CA GLU A 404 0.15 -22.99 0.25
C GLU A 404 0.21 -21.96 -0.90
N ILE A 405 -0.03 -20.69 -0.62
CA ILE A 405 0.05 -19.59 -1.60
C ILE A 405 1.46 -19.48 -2.18
N GLU A 406 2.47 -19.40 -1.30
CA GLU A 406 3.88 -19.32 -1.70
C GLU A 406 4.31 -20.52 -2.56
N THR A 407 3.92 -21.74 -2.15
CA THR A 407 4.23 -22.97 -2.90
C THR A 407 3.62 -22.93 -4.30
N ILE A 408 2.32 -22.61 -4.41
CA ILE A 408 1.62 -22.58 -5.69
C ILE A 408 2.23 -21.52 -6.63
N LEU A 409 2.47 -20.31 -6.13
CA LEU A 409 3.08 -19.24 -6.94
C LEU A 409 4.50 -19.61 -7.37
N SER A 410 5.31 -20.17 -6.47
CA SER A 410 6.68 -20.59 -6.77
C SER A 410 6.73 -21.70 -7.81
N ASP A 411 5.89 -22.74 -7.66
CA ASP A 411 5.85 -23.86 -8.60
C ASP A 411 5.40 -23.42 -10.00
N GLU A 412 4.39 -22.54 -10.07
CA GLU A 412 3.86 -22.06 -11.34
C GLU A 412 4.76 -21.01 -12.01
N LEU A 413 5.48 -20.17 -11.27
CA LEU A 413 6.48 -19.28 -11.85
C LEU A 413 7.65 -20.08 -12.43
N ALA A 414 8.14 -21.13 -11.71
CA ALA A 414 9.14 -22.03 -12.24
C ALA A 414 8.65 -22.80 -13.48
N ALA A 415 7.36 -23.14 -13.52
CA ALA A 415 6.76 -23.79 -14.71
C ALA A 415 6.64 -22.81 -15.89
N TYR A 416 6.42 -21.51 -15.65
CA TYR A 416 6.48 -20.47 -16.67
C TYR A 416 7.88 -20.36 -17.26
N ASP A 417 8.90 -20.22 -16.43
CA ASP A 417 10.30 -20.10 -16.87
C ASP A 417 10.72 -21.33 -17.72
N ALA A 418 10.25 -22.53 -17.34
CA ALA A 418 10.52 -23.75 -18.10
C ALA A 418 9.87 -23.81 -19.50
N GLN A 419 9.00 -22.83 -19.86
CA GLN A 419 8.45 -22.73 -21.22
C GLN A 419 9.40 -22.00 -22.19
N ASP A 420 10.49 -21.38 -21.70
CA ASP A 420 11.42 -20.58 -22.51
C ASP A 420 10.72 -19.46 -23.32
N PHE A 421 9.68 -18.83 -22.77
CA PHE A 421 8.96 -17.72 -23.44
C PHE A 421 9.83 -16.48 -23.59
N SER A 422 10.80 -16.31 -22.70
CA SER A 422 11.79 -15.24 -22.73
C SER A 422 13.20 -15.76 -22.47
N GLN A 423 14.22 -14.91 -22.56
CA GLN A 423 15.60 -15.24 -22.19
C GLN A 423 15.90 -15.00 -20.70
N TRP A 424 14.91 -14.62 -19.93
CA TRP A 424 15.02 -14.35 -18.49
C TRP A 424 14.17 -15.32 -17.71
N ASP A 425 14.69 -15.77 -16.59
CA ASP A 425 13.97 -16.49 -15.57
C ASP A 425 13.60 -15.52 -14.44
N PHE A 426 12.41 -15.69 -13.87
CA PHE A 426 11.86 -14.87 -12.80
C PHE A 426 11.68 -15.66 -11.50
N TRP A 427 11.93 -16.95 -11.50
CA TRP A 427 12.01 -17.77 -10.30
C TRP A 427 13.40 -17.63 -9.65
N PRO A 428 13.50 -17.55 -8.31
CA PRO A 428 12.46 -17.68 -7.29
C PRO A 428 11.63 -16.41 -7.09
N LEU A 429 10.47 -16.55 -6.42
CA LEU A 429 9.71 -15.40 -5.92
C LEU A 429 10.62 -14.54 -5.01
N THR A 430 10.45 -13.22 -5.06
CA THR A 430 11.06 -12.38 -4.03
C THR A 430 10.48 -12.76 -2.67
N PRO A 431 11.31 -12.89 -1.61
CA PRO A 431 10.78 -13.31 -0.32
C PRO A 431 9.81 -12.28 0.26
N VAL A 432 8.83 -12.76 1.03
CA VAL A 432 7.85 -11.90 1.71
C VAL A 432 8.49 -10.93 2.71
N VAL A 433 9.71 -11.23 3.16
CA VAL A 433 10.57 -10.34 3.97
C VAL A 433 12.00 -10.44 3.49
N LYS A 434 12.60 -9.31 3.15
CA LYS A 434 14.05 -9.17 3.02
C LYS A 434 14.63 -8.76 4.38
N CYS A 435 15.55 -9.55 4.90
CA CYS A 435 16.23 -9.23 6.16
C CYS A 435 17.44 -8.34 5.90
N PRO A 436 17.68 -7.28 6.70
CA PRO A 436 18.83 -6.39 6.57
C PRO A 436 20.15 -7.08 6.85
#